data_40bb6c7b4eee5b88e0c5d30c3c74b5d5
#
_entry.id   40bb6c7b4eee5b88e0c5d30c3c74b5d5
#
_cell.length_a   1.000
_cell.length_b   1.000
_cell.length_c   1.000
_cell.angle_alpha   90.00
_cell.angle_beta   90.00
_cell.angle_gamma   90.00
#
_symmetry.space_group_name_H-M   'P 1'
#
loop_
_entity.id
_entity.type
_entity.pdbx_description
1 polymer ?
#
loop_
_entity_poly.entity_id
_entity_poly.type
_entity_poly.pdbx_seq_one_letter_code
_entity_poly.pdbx_strand_id
1 'polypeptide(L)'
;MSDVPKTVKIKEVGPREGFQFEKGAISLADKISLVDALSGTGVKSIEFTSFVSPKWVPQMADAEQMIAGIKRAPGVAYEAIWLNEAGLERAAKLRDSLTLRPMFSVAGSDTFMRKNTNRSVDERIEELPGWAERYQKLGLPWLDVGVMAAFGCNYEGDVEPRRVVTVLQKAEQKAEACGSRLGGIGLADTMGWANPLQIKRLVGTVRERWPNTPIKLHLHDTRALAVANIVAALEMGVDCFDTAVAGMGGCPFAAHKGAAGNVTTEDVVFLCQEMGVETGIDLDAMIDAGQLAERVVGHPLPGKLKSGGNLETYRARARAAVVTV
;
A
#
# COMPACT_ATOMS: atom_id res chain seq x y z
N MET A 1 -28.80 3.03 -4.74
CA MET A 1 -27.87 1.95 -5.20
C MET A 1 -26.52 2.34 -4.64
N SER A 2 -25.78 1.42 -4.05
CA SER A 2 -24.49 1.71 -3.44
C SER A 2 -23.47 2.06 -4.54
N ASP A 3 -22.66 3.09 -4.31
CA ASP A 3 -21.56 3.48 -5.19
C ASP A 3 -20.36 2.51 -5.11
N VAL A 4 -20.59 1.30 -4.56
CA VAL A 4 -19.59 0.24 -4.42
C VAL A 4 -19.08 -0.15 -5.80
N PRO A 5 -17.76 -0.08 -6.05
CA PRO A 5 -17.18 -0.44 -7.34
C PRO A 5 -17.36 -1.94 -7.61
N LYS A 6 -17.56 -2.30 -8.87
CA LYS A 6 -17.66 -3.73 -9.28
C LYS A 6 -16.32 -4.45 -9.18
N THR A 7 -15.23 -3.71 -9.34
CA THR A 7 -13.87 -4.24 -9.32
C THR A 7 -12.97 -3.35 -8.47
N VAL A 8 -12.01 -3.94 -7.79
CA VAL A 8 -10.97 -3.22 -7.05
C VAL A 8 -9.58 -3.65 -7.47
N LYS A 9 -8.63 -2.73 -7.33
CA LYS A 9 -7.21 -2.92 -7.57
C LYS A 9 -6.51 -3.05 -6.23
N ILE A 10 -5.84 -4.17 -6.04
CA ILE A 10 -5.02 -4.42 -4.86
C ILE A 10 -3.56 -4.32 -5.27
N LYS A 11 -2.82 -3.48 -4.56
CA LYS A 11 -1.37 -3.42 -4.62
C LYS A 11 -0.82 -4.12 -3.38
N GLU A 12 -0.10 -5.20 -3.60
CA GLU A 12 0.57 -5.96 -2.57
C GLU A 12 1.87 -5.27 -2.16
N VAL A 13 1.97 -4.86 -0.89
CA VAL A 13 3.16 -4.15 -0.38
C VAL A 13 3.92 -4.95 0.70
N GLY A 14 3.43 -6.13 1.06
CA GLY A 14 4.00 -6.96 2.12
C GLY A 14 5.48 -7.27 1.97
N PRO A 15 5.98 -7.70 0.79
CA PRO A 15 7.41 -8.00 0.63
C PRO A 15 8.32 -6.78 0.84
N ARG A 16 7.87 -5.57 0.49
CA ARG A 16 8.66 -4.37 0.76
C ARG A 16 8.48 -3.90 2.19
N GLU A 17 7.23 -3.67 2.60
CA GLU A 17 6.95 -3.07 3.90
C GLU A 17 7.18 -4.06 5.03
N GLY A 18 6.77 -5.31 4.84
CA GLY A 18 6.95 -6.37 5.80
C GLY A 18 8.41 -6.63 6.11
N PHE A 19 9.19 -6.98 5.12
CA PHE A 19 10.61 -7.30 5.34
C PHE A 19 11.41 -6.15 5.95
N GLN A 20 11.02 -4.90 5.68
CA GLN A 20 11.66 -3.72 6.25
C GLN A 20 11.55 -3.66 7.78
N PHE A 21 10.48 -4.25 8.36
CA PHE A 21 10.22 -4.26 9.79
C PHE A 21 10.77 -5.49 10.51
N GLU A 22 11.15 -6.53 9.77
CA GLU A 22 11.68 -7.74 10.37
C GLU A 22 13.06 -7.50 10.99
N LYS A 23 13.24 -8.05 12.20
CA LYS A 23 14.51 -7.94 12.92
C LYS A 23 15.49 -9.02 12.53
N GLY A 24 14.99 -10.17 12.10
CA GLY A 24 15.78 -11.30 11.64
C GLY A 24 16.30 -11.07 10.21
N ALA A 25 17.43 -11.70 9.89
CA ALA A 25 17.89 -11.77 8.51
C ALA A 25 16.99 -12.74 7.73
N ILE A 26 16.35 -12.25 6.67
CA ILE A 26 15.60 -13.07 5.73
C ILE A 26 16.49 -13.30 4.52
N SER A 27 16.63 -14.56 4.11
CA SER A 27 17.47 -14.92 2.97
C SER A 27 16.92 -14.33 1.66
N LEU A 28 17.79 -14.00 0.72
CA LEU A 28 17.37 -13.56 -0.61
C LEU A 28 16.46 -14.58 -1.30
N ALA A 29 16.74 -15.88 -1.12
CA ALA A 29 15.93 -16.96 -1.68
C ALA A 29 14.51 -16.98 -1.10
N ASP A 30 14.36 -16.77 0.20
CA ASP A 30 13.04 -16.70 0.87
C ASP A 30 12.25 -15.48 0.40
N LYS A 31 12.89 -14.32 0.28
CA LYS A 31 12.25 -13.10 -0.25
C LYS A 31 11.76 -13.32 -1.69
N ILE A 32 12.58 -13.90 -2.55
CA ILE A 32 12.21 -14.24 -3.93
C ILE A 32 11.07 -15.24 -3.95
N SER A 33 11.11 -16.29 -3.12
CA SER A 33 10.06 -17.30 -3.07
C SER A 33 8.69 -16.72 -2.73
N LEU A 34 8.63 -15.75 -1.82
CA LEU A 34 7.38 -15.06 -1.48
C LEU A 34 6.87 -14.19 -2.63
N VAL A 35 7.74 -13.43 -3.29
CA VAL A 35 7.35 -12.61 -4.45
C VAL A 35 6.87 -13.48 -5.60
N ASP A 36 7.53 -14.61 -5.87
CA ASP A 36 7.13 -15.57 -6.90
C ASP A 36 5.76 -16.19 -6.60
N ALA A 37 5.50 -16.56 -5.34
CA ALA A 37 4.20 -17.07 -4.89
C ALA A 37 3.09 -16.02 -5.10
N LEU A 38 3.33 -14.77 -4.67
CA LEU A 38 2.41 -13.65 -4.85
C LEU A 38 2.13 -13.38 -6.33
N SER A 39 3.15 -13.50 -7.19
CA SER A 39 2.98 -13.31 -8.64
C SER A 39 2.02 -14.33 -9.28
N GLY A 40 1.86 -15.49 -8.66
CA GLY A 40 0.92 -16.53 -9.09
C GLY A 40 -0.52 -16.35 -8.62
N THR A 41 -0.80 -15.43 -7.69
CA THR A 41 -2.13 -15.25 -7.09
C THR A 41 -3.13 -14.48 -7.95
N GLY A 42 -2.68 -13.88 -9.05
CA GLY A 42 -3.53 -12.98 -9.87
C GLY A 42 -3.42 -11.50 -9.50
N VAL A 43 -2.69 -11.14 -8.44
CA VAL A 43 -2.41 -9.74 -8.08
C VAL A 43 -1.77 -9.00 -9.25
N LYS A 44 -2.14 -7.72 -9.46
CA LYS A 44 -1.68 -6.94 -10.61
C LYS A 44 -0.54 -5.98 -10.32
N SER A 45 -0.22 -5.75 -9.05
CA SER A 45 0.89 -4.88 -8.65
C SER A 45 1.51 -5.39 -7.35
N ILE A 46 2.84 -5.53 -7.35
CA ILE A 46 3.63 -5.95 -6.18
C ILE A 46 4.75 -4.93 -5.97
N GLU A 47 4.70 -4.26 -4.82
CA GLU A 47 5.81 -3.42 -4.34
C GLU A 47 6.69 -4.31 -3.45
N PHE A 48 7.82 -4.74 -3.97
CA PHE A 48 8.54 -5.86 -3.35
C PHE A 48 9.93 -5.50 -2.82
N THR A 49 10.44 -4.32 -3.13
CA THR A 49 11.75 -3.87 -2.65
C THR A 49 11.84 -2.34 -2.58
N SER A 50 12.98 -1.83 -2.15
CA SER A 50 13.20 -0.41 -1.91
C SER A 50 14.65 -0.03 -2.19
N PHE A 51 14.87 1.09 -2.87
CA PHE A 51 16.18 1.70 -3.10
C PHE A 51 16.54 2.73 -2.00
N VAL A 52 16.26 2.38 -0.77
CA VAL A 52 16.71 3.15 0.40
C VAL A 52 18.17 2.84 0.72
N SER A 53 18.79 3.68 1.56
CA SER A 53 20.16 3.44 1.99
C SER A 53 20.26 2.16 2.83
N PRO A 54 21.12 1.19 2.47
CA PRO A 54 21.33 -0.03 3.25
C PRO A 54 21.83 0.24 4.68
N LYS A 55 22.42 1.41 4.92
CA LYS A 55 22.82 1.83 6.26
C LYS A 55 21.63 1.99 7.21
N TRP A 56 20.48 2.43 6.69
CA TRP A 56 19.28 2.67 7.47
C TRP A 56 18.29 1.50 7.42
N VAL A 57 18.27 0.77 6.30
CA VAL A 57 17.39 -0.38 6.09
C VAL A 57 18.20 -1.53 5.50
N PRO A 58 18.99 -2.24 6.31
CA PRO A 58 19.83 -3.34 5.84
C PRO A 58 19.04 -4.46 5.14
N GLN A 59 17.78 -4.65 5.54
CA GLN A 59 16.88 -5.65 4.97
C GLN A 59 16.60 -5.43 3.46
N MET A 60 16.83 -4.22 2.95
CA MET A 60 16.63 -3.86 1.54
C MET A 60 17.96 -3.70 0.76
N ALA A 61 19.07 -4.18 1.33
CA ALA A 61 20.40 -4.07 0.70
C ALA A 61 20.55 -4.90 -0.59
N ASP A 62 19.69 -5.90 -0.76
CA ASP A 62 19.68 -6.87 -1.86
C ASP A 62 18.66 -6.54 -2.99
N ALA A 63 18.24 -5.27 -3.08
CA ALA A 63 17.19 -4.85 -4.01
C ALA A 63 17.46 -5.28 -5.47
N GLU A 64 18.65 -5.05 -5.98
CA GLU A 64 19.03 -5.43 -7.35
C GLU A 64 19.04 -6.95 -7.56
N GLN A 65 19.50 -7.72 -6.55
CA GLN A 65 19.49 -9.18 -6.60
C GLN A 65 18.06 -9.73 -6.58
N MET A 66 17.16 -9.14 -5.77
CA MET A 66 15.74 -9.49 -5.79
C MET A 66 15.14 -9.26 -7.19
N ILE A 67 15.39 -8.09 -7.80
CA ILE A 67 14.89 -7.74 -9.12
C ILE A 67 15.38 -8.72 -10.19
N ALA A 68 16.62 -9.16 -10.09
CA ALA A 68 17.20 -10.14 -11.01
C ALA A 68 16.68 -11.57 -10.78
N GLY A 69 16.33 -11.92 -9.55
CA GLY A 69 16.00 -13.28 -9.14
C GLY A 69 14.54 -13.68 -9.26
N ILE A 70 13.58 -12.73 -9.21
CA ILE A 70 12.15 -13.04 -9.26
C ILE A 70 11.70 -13.54 -10.63
N LYS A 71 10.72 -14.45 -10.64
CA LYS A 71 10.04 -14.93 -11.84
C LYS A 71 8.84 -14.01 -12.14
N ARG A 72 8.99 -13.14 -13.14
CA ARG A 72 7.93 -12.20 -13.50
C ARG A 72 6.76 -12.87 -14.18
N ALA A 73 5.56 -12.70 -13.63
CA ALA A 73 4.33 -13.15 -14.25
C ALA A 73 3.81 -12.08 -15.24
N PRO A 74 3.24 -12.49 -16.39
CA PRO A 74 2.63 -11.55 -17.34
C PRO A 74 1.52 -10.73 -16.69
N GLY A 75 1.50 -9.42 -16.96
CA GLY A 75 0.45 -8.52 -16.49
C GLY A 75 0.58 -8.10 -15.02
N VAL A 76 1.68 -8.45 -14.35
CA VAL A 76 2.00 -7.97 -13.00
C VAL A 76 3.00 -6.80 -13.08
N ALA A 77 2.64 -5.68 -12.46
CA ALA A 77 3.54 -4.55 -12.28
C ALA A 77 4.44 -4.80 -11.06
N TYR A 78 5.74 -4.83 -11.27
CA TYR A 78 6.74 -4.98 -10.21
C TYR A 78 7.29 -3.62 -9.85
N GLU A 79 7.06 -3.19 -8.61
CA GLU A 79 7.33 -1.84 -8.15
C GLU A 79 8.36 -1.83 -7.01
N ALA A 80 9.06 -0.72 -6.89
CA ALA A 80 9.96 -0.44 -5.78
C ALA A 80 9.79 1.01 -5.33
N ILE A 81 10.13 1.32 -4.08
CA ILE A 81 10.15 2.71 -3.62
C ILE A 81 11.57 3.27 -3.58
N TRP A 82 11.66 4.59 -3.64
CA TRP A 82 12.85 5.39 -3.40
C TRP A 82 12.48 6.65 -2.61
N LEU A 83 13.39 7.11 -1.78
CA LEU A 83 13.16 8.28 -0.92
C LEU A 83 14.05 9.48 -1.29
N ASN A 84 15.03 9.26 -2.17
CA ASN A 84 15.98 10.28 -2.61
C ASN A 84 16.40 10.06 -4.07
N GLU A 85 17.12 11.03 -4.61
CA GLU A 85 17.58 11.05 -5.99
C GLU A 85 18.44 9.83 -6.35
N ALA A 86 19.40 9.49 -5.49
CA ALA A 86 20.28 8.31 -5.71
C ALA A 86 19.47 6.99 -5.80
N GLY A 87 18.40 6.86 -4.99
CA GLY A 87 17.47 5.73 -5.08
C GLY A 87 16.71 5.71 -6.39
N LEU A 88 16.21 6.86 -6.85
CA LEU A 88 15.54 6.98 -8.15
C LEU A 88 16.47 6.64 -9.31
N GLU A 89 17.72 7.10 -9.28
CA GLU A 89 18.71 6.79 -10.33
C GLU A 89 19.02 5.29 -10.40
N ARG A 90 19.11 4.60 -9.24
CA ARG A 90 19.26 3.14 -9.19
C ARG A 90 18.04 2.43 -9.79
N ALA A 91 16.83 2.84 -9.42
CA ALA A 91 15.59 2.29 -9.95
C ALA A 91 15.47 2.53 -11.47
N ALA A 92 15.81 3.72 -11.94
CA ALA A 92 15.73 4.09 -13.36
C ALA A 92 16.64 3.24 -14.27
N LYS A 93 17.79 2.79 -13.76
CA LYS A 93 18.68 1.86 -14.50
C LYS A 93 18.05 0.48 -14.71
N LEU A 94 17.03 0.14 -13.92
CA LEU A 94 16.34 -1.16 -13.96
C LEU A 94 14.89 -1.03 -14.50
N ARG A 95 14.60 0.05 -15.22
CA ARG A 95 13.25 0.36 -15.75
C ARG A 95 12.66 -0.72 -16.65
N ASP A 96 13.49 -1.53 -17.32
CA ASP A 96 13.03 -2.66 -18.13
C ASP A 96 12.51 -3.82 -17.28
N SER A 97 12.84 -3.81 -16.00
CA SER A 97 12.48 -4.83 -15.01
C SER A 97 11.56 -4.31 -13.92
N LEU A 98 11.36 -3.00 -13.83
CA LEU A 98 10.55 -2.33 -12.82
C LEU A 98 9.54 -1.39 -13.45
N THR A 99 8.33 -1.37 -12.89
CA THR A 99 7.35 -0.33 -13.15
C THR A 99 7.67 0.88 -12.27
N LEU A 100 8.13 1.96 -12.88
CA LEU A 100 8.41 3.19 -12.15
C LEU A 100 7.10 3.94 -11.89
N ARG A 101 6.77 4.13 -10.62
CA ARG A 101 5.62 4.94 -10.20
C ARG A 101 6.10 6.26 -9.62
N PRO A 102 5.91 7.37 -10.32
CA PRO A 102 6.24 8.69 -9.79
C PRO A 102 5.37 8.97 -8.58
N MET A 103 5.96 9.04 -7.41
CA MET A 103 5.25 9.36 -6.17
C MET A 103 5.95 10.46 -5.42
N PHE A 104 5.16 11.37 -4.86
CA PHE A 104 5.63 12.41 -3.95
C PHE A 104 4.85 12.30 -2.64
N SER A 105 5.56 12.01 -1.55
CA SER A 105 4.96 11.81 -0.23
C SER A 105 5.09 13.07 0.61
N VAL A 106 3.96 13.47 1.19
CA VAL A 106 3.83 14.55 2.20
C VAL A 106 3.08 13.98 3.41
N ALA A 107 2.73 14.80 4.39
CA ALA A 107 1.96 14.34 5.56
C ALA A 107 0.85 15.32 5.96
N GLY A 108 -0.18 14.81 6.64
CA GLY A 108 -1.21 15.60 7.29
C GLY A 108 -0.72 16.27 8.60
N SER A 109 0.39 15.81 9.18
CA SER A 109 0.98 16.30 10.43
C SER A 109 2.39 16.82 10.20
N ASP A 110 2.64 18.06 10.62
CA ASP A 110 3.97 18.68 10.50
C ASP A 110 4.97 18.03 11.45
N THR A 111 4.57 17.73 12.68
CA THR A 111 5.45 17.04 13.65
C THR A 111 5.85 15.66 13.16
N PHE A 112 4.92 14.91 12.58
CA PHE A 112 5.24 13.62 11.95
C PHE A 112 6.23 13.81 10.79
N MET A 113 6.00 14.78 9.92
CA MET A 113 6.87 15.04 8.77
C MET A 113 8.30 15.37 9.22
N ARG A 114 8.46 16.24 10.23
CA ARG A 114 9.76 16.58 10.81
C ARG A 114 10.46 15.36 11.42
N LYS A 115 9.75 14.51 12.15
CA LYS A 115 10.32 13.29 12.74
C LYS A 115 10.71 12.25 11.70
N ASN A 116 9.97 12.16 10.60
CA ASN A 116 10.18 11.16 9.54
C ASN A 116 11.26 11.59 8.53
N THR A 117 11.31 12.88 8.16
CA THR A 117 12.15 13.37 7.08
C THR A 117 13.06 14.54 7.46
N ASN A 118 13.00 15.02 8.71
CA ASN A 118 13.65 16.23 9.19
C ASN A 118 13.26 17.50 8.41
N ARG A 119 12.02 17.56 7.92
CA ARG A 119 11.42 18.68 7.18
C ARG A 119 10.01 18.96 7.65
N SER A 120 9.56 20.20 7.55
CA SER A 120 8.14 20.52 7.64
C SER A 120 7.38 20.07 6.40
N VAL A 121 6.06 20.09 6.47
CA VAL A 121 5.20 19.80 5.31
C VAL A 121 5.44 20.81 4.18
N ASP A 122 5.54 22.10 4.52
CA ASP A 122 5.78 23.15 3.52
C ASP A 122 7.18 23.05 2.89
N GLU A 123 8.23 22.82 3.70
CA GLU A 123 9.59 22.55 3.18
C GLU A 123 9.62 21.35 2.24
N ARG A 124 8.86 20.29 2.57
CA ARG A 124 8.76 19.13 1.69
C ARG A 124 8.06 19.45 0.36
N ILE A 125 7.00 20.27 0.39
CA ILE A 125 6.29 20.70 -0.82
C ILE A 125 7.19 21.55 -1.71
N GLU A 126 8.07 22.36 -1.15
CA GLU A 126 9.04 23.15 -1.94
C GLU A 126 10.07 22.26 -2.71
N GLU A 127 10.26 21.01 -2.33
CA GLU A 127 11.10 20.06 -3.07
C GLU A 127 10.40 19.45 -4.30
N LEU A 128 9.06 19.55 -4.41
CA LEU A 128 8.27 18.89 -5.45
C LEU A 128 8.71 19.25 -6.88
N PRO A 129 9.04 20.52 -7.22
CA PRO A 129 9.53 20.88 -8.55
C PRO A 129 10.75 20.05 -9.00
N GLY A 130 11.70 19.86 -8.11
CA GLY A 130 12.87 19.03 -8.40
C GLY A 130 12.54 17.56 -8.66
N TRP A 131 11.54 17.02 -7.96
CA TRP A 131 11.04 15.66 -8.22
C TRP A 131 10.27 15.57 -9.53
N ALA A 132 9.42 16.56 -9.83
CA ALA A 132 8.66 16.63 -11.08
C ALA A 132 9.60 16.66 -12.30
N GLU A 133 10.66 17.48 -12.25
CA GLU A 133 11.66 17.57 -13.32
C GLU A 133 12.38 16.21 -13.55
N ARG A 134 12.74 15.50 -12.47
CA ARG A 134 13.38 14.18 -12.58
C ARG A 134 12.46 13.15 -13.22
N TYR A 135 11.19 13.14 -12.82
CA TYR A 135 10.20 12.24 -13.42
C TYR A 135 9.95 12.57 -14.89
N GLN A 136 9.87 13.86 -15.26
CA GLN A 136 9.74 14.29 -16.65
C GLN A 136 10.91 13.82 -17.51
N LYS A 137 12.15 13.91 -17.02
CA LYS A 137 13.36 13.38 -17.70
C LYS A 137 13.29 11.85 -17.93
N LEU A 138 12.53 11.14 -17.13
CA LEU A 138 12.26 9.72 -17.31
C LEU A 138 11.05 9.41 -18.21
N GLY A 139 10.41 10.45 -18.78
CA GLY A 139 9.21 10.32 -19.61
C GLY A 139 7.92 10.17 -18.81
N LEU A 140 7.92 10.57 -17.54
CA LEU A 140 6.79 10.48 -16.62
C LEU A 140 6.32 11.90 -16.21
N PRO A 141 5.49 12.59 -17.05
CA PRO A 141 5.08 13.97 -16.82
C PRO A 141 3.91 14.10 -15.83
N TRP A 142 3.83 13.22 -14.87
CA TRP A 142 2.82 13.17 -13.83
C TRP A 142 3.42 12.63 -12.53
N LEU A 143 2.73 12.83 -11.42
CA LEU A 143 3.08 12.20 -10.16
C LEU A 143 1.82 11.97 -9.30
N ASP A 144 1.85 10.90 -8.51
CA ASP A 144 0.89 10.67 -7.46
C ASP A 144 1.35 11.42 -6.20
N VAL A 145 0.41 12.02 -5.46
CA VAL A 145 0.69 12.64 -4.17
C VAL A 145 0.12 11.77 -3.06
N GLY A 146 1.01 11.24 -2.23
CA GLY A 146 0.65 10.46 -1.04
C GLY A 146 0.66 11.32 0.23
N VAL A 147 -0.42 11.33 1.00
CA VAL A 147 -0.51 12.02 2.29
C VAL A 147 -0.42 10.99 3.41
N MET A 148 0.72 10.95 4.09
CA MET A 148 0.93 10.16 5.30
C MET A 148 0.21 10.79 6.49
N ALA A 149 -0.15 9.99 7.51
CA ALA A 149 -0.91 10.43 8.70
C ALA A 149 -2.13 11.28 8.29
N ALA A 150 -2.88 10.85 7.27
CA ALA A 150 -3.99 11.61 6.70
C ALA A 150 -5.22 11.68 7.63
N PHE A 151 -5.35 10.78 8.58
CA PHE A 151 -6.48 10.66 9.51
C PHE A 151 -6.16 11.11 10.92
N GLY A 152 -4.89 11.10 11.27
CA GLY A 152 -4.39 11.46 12.59
C GLY A 152 -2.97 10.94 12.84
N CYS A 153 -2.34 11.45 13.90
CA CYS A 153 -1.04 10.99 14.31
C CYS A 153 -0.85 11.07 15.83
N ASN A 154 0.06 10.23 16.34
CA ASN A 154 0.35 10.13 17.77
C ASN A 154 0.99 11.41 18.38
N TYR A 155 1.29 12.41 17.56
CA TYR A 155 1.95 13.65 18.01
C TYR A 155 1.01 14.86 18.03
N GLU A 156 0.06 14.93 17.08
CA GLU A 156 -0.84 16.08 16.91
C GLU A 156 -2.32 15.71 17.06
N GLY A 157 -2.63 14.41 17.24
CA GLY A 157 -4.02 13.94 17.33
C GLY A 157 -4.69 13.81 15.96
N ASP A 158 -6.01 14.07 15.93
CA ASP A 158 -6.80 14.01 14.71
C ASP A 158 -6.33 15.01 13.66
N VAL A 159 -6.37 14.59 12.39
CA VAL A 159 -6.08 15.47 11.24
C VAL A 159 -7.38 15.79 10.52
N GLU A 160 -7.72 17.08 10.49
CA GLU A 160 -8.93 17.54 9.83
C GLU A 160 -8.84 17.38 8.30
N PRO A 161 -9.92 16.93 7.62
CA PRO A 161 -9.92 16.74 6.17
C PRO A 161 -9.48 17.98 5.37
N ARG A 162 -9.85 19.18 5.84
CA ARG A 162 -9.45 20.44 5.21
C ARG A 162 -7.94 20.64 5.19
N ARG A 163 -7.22 20.16 6.20
CA ARG A 163 -5.75 20.19 6.22
C ARG A 163 -5.16 19.32 5.13
N VAL A 164 -5.67 18.10 4.95
CA VAL A 164 -5.26 17.19 3.86
C VAL A 164 -5.51 17.84 2.50
N VAL A 165 -6.71 18.41 2.29
CA VAL A 165 -7.04 19.13 1.05
C VAL A 165 -6.08 20.29 0.80
N THR A 166 -5.76 21.09 1.83
CA THR A 166 -4.80 22.22 1.69
C THR A 166 -3.42 21.74 1.26
N VAL A 167 -2.93 20.64 1.86
CA VAL A 167 -1.64 20.02 1.50
C VAL A 167 -1.65 19.55 0.05
N LEU A 168 -2.70 18.85 -0.37
CA LEU A 168 -2.86 18.38 -1.75
C LEU A 168 -2.96 19.53 -2.75
N GLN A 169 -3.69 20.60 -2.44
CA GLN A 169 -3.78 21.80 -3.30
C GLN A 169 -2.43 22.48 -3.50
N LYS A 170 -1.65 22.63 -2.43
CA LYS A 170 -0.29 23.19 -2.53
C LYS A 170 0.60 22.31 -3.42
N ALA A 171 0.54 20.97 -3.25
CA ALA A 171 1.30 20.04 -4.06
C ALA A 171 0.86 20.07 -5.55
N GLU A 172 -0.45 20.09 -5.83
CA GLU A 172 -1.01 20.22 -7.18
C GLU A 172 -0.51 21.49 -7.86
N GLN A 173 -0.64 22.66 -7.21
CA GLN A 173 -0.18 23.95 -7.73
C GLN A 173 1.31 23.95 -8.08
N LYS A 174 2.15 23.34 -7.22
CA LYS A 174 3.59 23.22 -7.50
C LYS A 174 3.88 22.28 -8.66
N ALA A 175 3.15 21.16 -8.79
CA ALA A 175 3.27 20.23 -9.91
C ALA A 175 2.89 20.91 -11.23
N GLU A 176 1.74 21.58 -11.27
CA GLU A 176 1.24 22.29 -12.47
C GLU A 176 2.20 23.39 -12.90
N ALA A 177 2.74 24.18 -11.95
CA ALA A 177 3.72 25.22 -12.23
C ALA A 177 5.01 24.69 -12.90
N CYS A 178 5.31 23.39 -12.76
CA CYS A 178 6.44 22.72 -13.41
C CYS A 178 6.02 21.91 -14.64
N GLY A 179 4.79 22.02 -15.13
CA GLY A 179 4.28 21.26 -16.26
C GLY A 179 4.04 19.77 -15.95
N SER A 180 3.96 19.39 -14.68
CA SER A 180 3.51 18.07 -14.25
C SER A 180 2.04 18.10 -13.85
N ARG A 181 1.36 16.95 -13.95
CA ARG A 181 -0.04 16.81 -13.52
C ARG A 181 -0.15 15.87 -12.32
N LEU A 182 -1.17 16.07 -11.52
CA LEU A 182 -1.57 15.14 -10.48
C LEU A 182 -2.14 13.87 -11.14
N GLY A 183 -1.51 12.72 -10.90
CA GLY A 183 -1.90 11.42 -11.45
C GLY A 183 -2.90 10.69 -10.55
N GLY A 184 -2.69 10.73 -9.23
CA GLY A 184 -3.51 10.10 -8.23
C GLY A 184 -3.25 10.65 -6.83
N ILE A 185 -4.14 10.35 -5.90
CA ILE A 185 -4.07 10.75 -4.50
C ILE A 185 -3.99 9.49 -3.63
N GLY A 186 -2.92 9.39 -2.83
CA GLY A 186 -2.79 8.37 -1.79
C GLY A 186 -3.15 8.95 -0.41
N LEU A 187 -3.99 8.27 0.35
CA LEU A 187 -4.32 8.64 1.73
C LEU A 187 -3.92 7.50 2.66
N ALA A 188 -2.95 7.76 3.53
CA ALA A 188 -2.40 6.74 4.41
C ALA A 188 -2.81 6.93 5.88
N ASP A 189 -3.35 5.88 6.46
CA ASP A 189 -3.57 5.74 7.91
C ASP A 189 -2.31 5.19 8.59
N THR A 190 -1.25 5.99 8.55
CA THR A 190 0.10 5.59 8.95
C THR A 190 0.20 5.02 10.36
N MET A 191 -0.69 5.42 11.27
CA MET A 191 -0.63 5.04 12.70
C MET A 191 -1.92 4.36 13.20
N GLY A 192 -2.81 3.94 12.28
CA GLY A 192 -4.06 3.26 12.62
C GLY A 192 -5.06 4.15 13.38
N TRP A 193 -5.20 5.40 12.97
CA TRP A 193 -6.14 6.39 13.57
C TRP A 193 -7.50 6.38 12.90
N ALA A 194 -7.58 5.90 11.65
CA ALA A 194 -8.81 5.95 10.86
C ALA A 194 -9.92 5.09 11.46
N ASN A 195 -11.12 5.59 11.36
CA ASN A 195 -12.37 4.85 11.56
C ASN A 195 -13.30 5.07 10.35
N PRO A 196 -14.37 4.25 10.18
CA PRO A 196 -15.26 4.33 9.02
C PRO A 196 -15.85 5.72 8.76
N LEU A 197 -16.15 6.50 9.79
CA LEU A 197 -16.70 7.85 9.63
C LEU A 197 -15.63 8.82 9.11
N GLN A 198 -14.41 8.72 9.61
CA GLN A 198 -13.28 9.52 9.12
C GLN A 198 -12.94 9.18 7.67
N ILE A 199 -12.99 7.89 7.28
CA ILE A 199 -12.81 7.47 5.88
C ILE A 199 -13.84 8.19 4.99
N LYS A 200 -15.13 8.07 5.31
CA LYS A 200 -16.20 8.71 4.52
C LYS A 200 -16.02 10.23 4.44
N ARG A 201 -15.71 10.87 5.55
CA ARG A 201 -15.52 12.33 5.63
C ARG A 201 -14.34 12.77 4.78
N LEU A 202 -13.17 12.15 4.94
CA LEU A 202 -11.97 12.56 4.22
C LEU A 202 -12.10 12.27 2.72
N VAL A 203 -12.52 11.06 2.33
CA VAL A 203 -12.71 10.70 0.91
C VAL A 203 -13.75 11.61 0.27
N GLY A 204 -14.87 11.89 0.95
CA GLY A 204 -15.89 12.83 0.46
C GLY A 204 -15.32 14.22 0.20
N THR A 205 -14.61 14.80 1.19
CA THR A 205 -13.99 16.13 1.05
C THR A 205 -12.94 16.18 -0.08
N VAL A 206 -12.15 15.12 -0.26
CA VAL A 206 -11.18 15.02 -1.37
C VAL A 206 -11.91 14.95 -2.72
N ARG A 207 -12.97 14.14 -2.82
CA ARG A 207 -13.75 14.00 -4.05
C ARG A 207 -14.50 15.27 -4.46
N GLU A 208 -14.92 16.11 -3.52
CA GLU A 208 -15.50 17.43 -3.84
C GLU A 208 -14.55 18.28 -4.68
N ARG A 209 -13.25 18.18 -4.42
CA ARG A 209 -12.23 18.97 -5.14
C ARG A 209 -11.64 18.24 -6.36
N TRP A 210 -11.48 16.91 -6.27
CA TRP A 210 -10.89 16.05 -7.30
C TRP A 210 -11.83 14.89 -7.65
N PRO A 211 -12.98 15.14 -8.29
CA PRO A 211 -14.01 14.12 -8.51
C PRO A 211 -13.53 12.95 -9.40
N ASN A 212 -12.61 13.19 -10.31
CA ASN A 212 -12.13 12.22 -11.29
C ASN A 212 -10.70 11.71 -11.01
N THR A 213 -10.03 12.22 -9.99
CA THR A 213 -8.67 11.77 -9.65
C THR A 213 -8.75 10.44 -8.90
N PRO A 214 -7.98 9.43 -9.31
CA PRO A 214 -7.92 8.16 -8.59
C PRO A 214 -7.49 8.36 -7.13
N ILE A 215 -8.21 7.74 -6.20
CA ILE A 215 -7.87 7.72 -4.78
C ILE A 215 -7.44 6.31 -4.41
N LYS A 216 -6.28 6.20 -3.78
CA LYS A 216 -5.74 4.97 -3.20
C LYS A 216 -5.68 5.10 -1.68
N LEU A 217 -6.12 4.08 -0.96
CA LEU A 217 -5.98 4.01 0.49
C LEU A 217 -4.90 3.02 0.91
N HIS A 218 -4.11 3.43 1.89
CA HIS A 218 -3.15 2.61 2.60
C HIS A 218 -3.54 2.60 4.08
N LEU A 219 -4.07 1.47 4.54
CA LEU A 219 -4.72 1.37 5.84
C LEU A 219 -3.98 0.40 6.76
N HIS A 220 -3.75 0.85 8.01
CA HIS A 220 -3.16 0.01 9.04
C HIS A 220 -4.23 -0.60 9.96
N ASP A 221 -4.04 -1.87 10.31
CA ASP A 221 -4.95 -2.63 11.18
C ASP A 221 -4.52 -2.62 12.66
N THR A 222 -3.77 -1.62 13.06
CA THR A 222 -3.22 -1.45 14.42
C THR A 222 -4.28 -1.61 15.51
N ARG A 223 -5.53 -1.24 15.23
CA ARG A 223 -6.67 -1.28 16.17
C ARG A 223 -7.87 -2.07 15.63
N ALA A 224 -7.63 -3.01 14.72
CA ALA A 224 -8.65 -3.90 14.14
C ALA A 224 -9.82 -3.14 13.42
N LEU A 225 -9.56 -1.97 12.86
CA LEU A 225 -10.56 -1.21 12.11
C LEU A 225 -10.33 -1.20 10.60
N ALA A 226 -9.21 -1.75 10.11
CA ALA A 226 -8.84 -1.60 8.70
C ALA A 226 -9.87 -2.25 7.76
N VAL A 227 -10.39 -3.44 8.08
CA VAL A 227 -11.42 -4.10 7.25
C VAL A 227 -12.72 -3.29 7.24
N ALA A 228 -13.15 -2.72 8.37
CA ALA A 228 -14.31 -1.84 8.42
C ALA A 228 -14.09 -0.54 7.64
N ASN A 229 -12.86 -0.02 7.65
CA ASN A 229 -12.46 1.14 6.87
C ASN A 229 -12.47 0.84 5.36
N ILE A 230 -12.09 -0.38 4.93
CA ILE A 230 -12.23 -0.82 3.52
C ILE A 230 -13.71 -0.79 3.10
N VAL A 231 -14.64 -1.32 3.92
CA VAL A 231 -16.08 -1.27 3.62
C VAL A 231 -16.52 0.17 3.42
N ALA A 232 -16.18 1.06 4.35
CA ALA A 232 -16.52 2.48 4.26
C ALA A 232 -15.95 3.16 3.02
N ALA A 233 -14.73 2.77 2.61
CA ALA A 233 -14.08 3.28 1.41
C ALA A 233 -14.75 2.78 0.12
N LEU A 234 -15.13 1.50 0.07
CA LEU A 234 -15.90 0.93 -1.03
C LEU A 234 -17.24 1.66 -1.22
N GLU A 235 -17.95 1.96 -0.12
CA GLU A 235 -19.20 2.73 -0.16
C GLU A 235 -19.01 4.17 -0.68
N MET A 236 -17.79 4.70 -0.62
CA MET A 236 -17.39 6.00 -1.19
C MET A 236 -16.79 5.88 -2.60
N GLY A 237 -16.88 4.72 -3.24
CA GLY A 237 -16.38 4.48 -4.59
C GLY A 237 -14.86 4.41 -4.71
N VAL A 238 -14.13 4.14 -3.62
CA VAL A 238 -12.68 3.89 -3.70
C VAL A 238 -12.45 2.47 -4.20
N ASP A 239 -11.62 2.34 -5.23
CA ASP A 239 -11.34 1.08 -5.93
C ASP A 239 -9.87 0.65 -5.89
N CYS A 240 -9.02 1.31 -5.11
CA CYS A 240 -7.60 1.02 -5.05
C CYS A 240 -7.08 1.00 -3.60
N PHE A 241 -6.42 -0.11 -3.23
CA PHE A 241 -5.93 -0.33 -1.87
C PHE A 241 -4.52 -0.91 -1.88
N ASP A 242 -3.66 -0.39 -0.98
CA ASP A 242 -2.42 -1.05 -0.58
C ASP A 242 -2.75 -2.04 0.54
N THR A 243 -2.31 -3.30 0.41
CA THR A 243 -2.50 -4.35 1.40
C THR A 243 -1.23 -5.18 1.54
N ALA A 244 -1.10 -5.94 2.61
CA ALA A 244 0.06 -6.81 2.81
C ALA A 244 -0.36 -8.25 3.12
N VAL A 245 0.22 -9.21 2.41
CA VAL A 245 0.00 -10.62 2.62
C VAL A 245 0.22 -10.98 4.10
N ALA A 246 -0.68 -11.76 4.67
CA ALA A 246 -0.72 -12.16 6.08
C ALA A 246 -0.71 -10.96 7.07
N GLY A 247 -0.90 -9.72 6.61
CA GLY A 247 -0.78 -8.52 7.42
C GLY A 247 0.67 -8.19 7.79
N MET A 248 1.62 -8.56 6.94
CA MET A 248 3.04 -8.21 7.11
C MET A 248 3.24 -6.70 7.29
N GLY A 249 4.31 -6.35 7.98
CA GLY A 249 4.67 -4.96 8.25
C GLY A 249 4.34 -4.56 9.67
N GLY A 250 4.66 -3.32 9.97
CA GLY A 250 4.43 -2.70 11.26
C GLY A 250 4.38 -1.19 11.08
N CYS A 251 4.12 -0.49 12.16
CA CYS A 251 4.25 0.95 12.17
C CYS A 251 5.29 1.34 13.22
N PRO A 252 6.48 1.85 12.82
CA PRO A 252 7.48 2.30 13.78
C PRO A 252 6.97 3.46 14.65
N PHE A 253 5.94 4.16 14.16
CA PHE A 253 5.32 5.29 14.83
C PHE A 253 4.05 4.92 15.62
N ALA A 254 3.61 3.64 15.59
CA ALA A 254 2.45 3.20 16.38
C ALA A 254 2.71 3.18 17.89
N ALA A 255 3.96 3.35 18.31
CA ALA A 255 4.44 3.39 19.70
C ALA A 255 4.17 2.09 20.50
N HIS A 256 3.66 1.04 19.90
CA HIS A 256 3.36 -0.26 20.52
C HIS A 256 4.11 -1.38 19.82
N LYS A 257 4.97 -2.07 20.58
CA LYS A 257 5.68 -3.25 20.07
C LYS A 257 4.69 -4.37 19.74
N GLY A 258 4.75 -4.89 18.51
CA GLY A 258 3.85 -5.95 18.06
C GLY A 258 2.47 -5.46 17.58
N ALA A 259 2.27 -4.16 17.40
CA ALA A 259 1.07 -3.65 16.75
C ALA A 259 1.00 -4.14 15.29
N ALA A 260 -0.16 -4.60 14.86
CA ALA A 260 -0.41 -4.97 13.47
C ALA A 260 -0.15 -3.76 12.56
N GLY A 261 0.43 -4.03 11.42
CA GLY A 261 0.70 -3.02 10.39
C GLY A 261 -0.43 -2.92 9.37
N ASN A 262 -0.11 -3.27 8.14
CA ASN A 262 -1.05 -3.17 7.02
C ASN A 262 -2.29 -4.04 7.17
N VAL A 263 -3.39 -3.60 6.55
CA VAL A 263 -4.54 -4.48 6.33
C VAL A 263 -4.12 -5.69 5.50
N THR A 264 -4.64 -6.84 5.87
CA THR A 264 -4.25 -8.14 5.30
C THR A 264 -4.85 -8.34 3.91
N THR A 265 -4.04 -8.75 2.93
CA THR A 265 -4.48 -8.94 1.55
C THR A 265 -5.56 -10.00 1.42
N GLU A 266 -5.36 -11.20 1.96
CA GLU A 266 -6.35 -12.28 1.90
C GLU A 266 -7.65 -11.92 2.61
N ASP A 267 -7.61 -11.18 3.72
CA ASP A 267 -8.80 -10.74 4.44
C ASP A 267 -9.60 -9.72 3.59
N VAL A 268 -8.93 -8.83 2.86
CA VAL A 268 -9.57 -7.88 1.94
C VAL A 268 -10.12 -8.58 0.69
N VAL A 269 -9.39 -9.54 0.11
CA VAL A 269 -9.87 -10.33 -1.02
C VAL A 269 -11.12 -11.10 -0.64
N PHE A 270 -11.13 -11.75 0.51
CA PHE A 270 -12.30 -12.45 1.05
C PHE A 270 -13.48 -11.48 1.25
N LEU A 271 -13.26 -10.34 1.91
CA LEU A 271 -14.29 -9.31 2.09
C LEU A 271 -14.92 -8.92 0.74
N CYS A 272 -14.09 -8.63 -0.26
CA CYS A 272 -14.54 -8.23 -1.59
C CYS A 272 -15.40 -9.34 -2.24
N GLN A 273 -14.96 -10.61 -2.16
CA GLN A 273 -15.73 -11.75 -2.68
C GLN A 273 -17.09 -11.87 -2.00
N GLU A 274 -17.16 -11.75 -0.66
CA GLU A 274 -18.41 -11.79 0.09
C GLU A 274 -19.35 -10.58 -0.22
N MET A 275 -18.79 -9.47 -0.67
CA MET A 275 -19.55 -8.29 -1.11
C MET A 275 -19.88 -8.30 -2.61
N GLY A 276 -19.47 -9.33 -3.36
CA GLY A 276 -19.66 -9.40 -4.81
C GLY A 276 -18.80 -8.42 -5.61
N VAL A 277 -17.65 -8.01 -5.05
CA VAL A 277 -16.66 -7.13 -5.68
C VAL A 277 -15.49 -7.96 -6.20
N GLU A 278 -15.16 -7.82 -7.48
CA GLU A 278 -14.09 -8.58 -8.12
C GLU A 278 -12.71 -7.98 -7.81
N THR A 279 -11.76 -8.82 -7.42
CA THR A 279 -10.35 -8.45 -7.23
C THR A 279 -9.46 -9.02 -8.33
N GLY A 280 -9.90 -10.08 -8.99
CA GLY A 280 -9.10 -10.88 -9.93
C GLY A 280 -7.99 -11.70 -9.24
N ILE A 281 -8.05 -11.83 -7.92
CA ILE A 281 -7.07 -12.57 -7.10
C ILE A 281 -7.67 -13.91 -6.69
N ASP A 282 -6.91 -14.99 -6.85
CA ASP A 282 -7.21 -16.31 -6.32
C ASP A 282 -6.98 -16.30 -4.80
N LEU A 283 -8.08 -16.44 -4.04
CA LEU A 283 -8.04 -16.39 -2.59
C LEU A 283 -7.26 -17.57 -1.99
N ASP A 284 -7.40 -18.78 -2.55
CA ASP A 284 -6.71 -19.95 -2.01
C ASP A 284 -5.20 -19.84 -2.23
N ALA A 285 -4.76 -19.41 -3.41
CA ALA A 285 -3.37 -19.12 -3.68
C ALA A 285 -2.82 -17.97 -2.79
N MET A 286 -3.64 -16.96 -2.48
CA MET A 286 -3.25 -15.88 -1.57
C MET A 286 -3.15 -16.36 -0.11
N ILE A 287 -4.02 -17.26 0.34
CA ILE A 287 -3.94 -17.91 1.65
C ILE A 287 -2.63 -18.74 1.76
N ASP A 288 -2.28 -19.49 0.72
CA ASP A 288 -1.03 -20.25 0.66
C ASP A 288 0.20 -19.32 0.71
N ALA A 289 0.15 -18.19 0.01
CA ALA A 289 1.19 -17.16 0.09
C ALA A 289 1.28 -16.56 1.51
N GLY A 290 0.15 -16.39 2.20
CA GLY A 290 0.11 -15.93 3.60
C GLY A 290 0.77 -16.93 4.57
N GLN A 291 0.54 -18.22 4.38
CA GLN A 291 1.23 -19.26 5.15
C GLN A 291 2.73 -19.31 4.83
N LEU A 292 3.10 -19.08 3.56
CA LEU A 292 4.52 -18.97 3.18
C LEU A 292 5.17 -17.74 3.85
N ALA A 293 4.48 -16.61 3.89
CA ALA A 293 4.98 -15.39 4.54
C ALA A 293 5.33 -15.64 6.02
N GLU A 294 4.47 -16.35 6.78
CA GLU A 294 4.77 -16.74 8.17
C GLU A 294 6.02 -17.61 8.28
N ARG A 295 6.18 -18.58 7.38
CA ARG A 295 7.40 -19.43 7.37
C ARG A 295 8.65 -18.61 7.07
N VAL A 296 8.55 -17.67 6.12
CA VAL A 296 9.67 -16.82 5.71
C VAL A 296 10.12 -15.88 6.83
N VAL A 297 9.19 -15.26 7.55
CA VAL A 297 9.54 -14.35 8.67
C VAL A 297 9.81 -15.09 9.98
N GLY A 298 9.38 -16.36 10.11
CA GLY A 298 9.66 -17.22 11.25
C GLY A 298 8.84 -16.91 12.51
N HIS A 299 7.73 -16.18 12.38
CA HIS A 299 6.80 -15.91 13.48
C HIS A 299 5.35 -15.73 12.99
N PRO A 300 4.33 -15.86 13.87
CA PRO A 300 2.95 -15.64 13.53
C PRO A 300 2.69 -14.22 13.01
N LEU A 301 1.85 -14.11 11.97
CA LEU A 301 1.38 -12.88 11.38
C LEU A 301 -0.13 -12.68 11.66
N PRO A 302 -0.66 -11.43 11.63
CA PRO A 302 -2.02 -11.14 12.10
C PRO A 302 -3.15 -11.60 11.18
N GLY A 303 -2.90 -11.92 9.90
CA GLY A 303 -3.91 -12.33 8.92
C GLY A 303 -4.82 -13.44 9.43
N LYS A 304 -6.12 -13.38 9.15
CA LYS A 304 -7.11 -14.32 9.67
C LYS A 304 -7.35 -15.48 8.72
N LEU A 305 -7.43 -15.22 7.41
CA LEU A 305 -7.80 -16.21 6.41
C LEU A 305 -6.76 -17.32 6.24
N LYS A 306 -5.48 -17.04 6.50
CA LYS A 306 -4.42 -18.07 6.49
C LYS A 306 -4.68 -19.23 7.48
N SER A 307 -5.52 -19.00 8.51
CA SER A 307 -5.93 -20.00 9.49
C SER A 307 -7.43 -20.34 9.37
N GLY A 308 -8.27 -19.38 8.99
CA GLY A 308 -9.72 -19.54 8.85
C GLY A 308 -10.14 -20.26 7.57
N GLY A 309 -9.32 -20.14 6.52
CA GLY A 309 -9.59 -20.73 5.21
C GLY A 309 -10.72 -20.06 4.42
N ASN A 310 -10.94 -20.55 3.21
CA ASN A 310 -11.94 -20.04 2.28
C ASN A 310 -13.32 -20.68 2.53
N LEU A 311 -14.38 -19.88 2.68
CA LEU A 311 -15.75 -20.37 2.88
C LEU A 311 -16.29 -21.15 1.67
N GLU A 312 -15.82 -20.88 0.45
CA GLU A 312 -16.31 -21.59 -0.72
C GLU A 312 -16.05 -23.10 -0.67
N THR A 313 -14.97 -23.51 -0.03
CA THR A 313 -14.69 -24.93 0.24
C THR A 313 -15.81 -25.60 1.06
N TYR A 314 -16.32 -24.91 2.07
CA TYR A 314 -17.43 -25.42 2.89
C TYR A 314 -18.76 -25.35 2.16
N ARG A 315 -19.02 -24.28 1.38
CA ARG A 315 -20.21 -24.13 0.54
C ARG A 315 -20.29 -25.23 -0.51
N ALA A 316 -19.17 -25.56 -1.17
CA ALA A 316 -19.09 -26.63 -2.15
C ALA A 316 -19.42 -28.00 -1.53
N ARG A 317 -18.89 -28.30 -0.35
CA ARG A 317 -19.20 -29.52 0.40
C ARG A 317 -20.67 -29.61 0.79
N ALA A 318 -21.24 -28.51 1.29
CA ALA A 318 -22.67 -28.46 1.65
C ALA A 318 -23.57 -28.68 0.43
N ARG A 319 -23.27 -28.05 -0.72
CA ARG A 319 -24.01 -28.27 -1.98
C ARG A 319 -23.93 -29.73 -2.44
N ALA A 320 -22.76 -30.35 -2.38
CA ALA A 320 -22.59 -31.75 -2.75
C ALA A 320 -23.38 -32.72 -1.85
N ALA A 321 -23.46 -32.45 -0.56
CA ALA A 321 -24.24 -33.25 0.37
C ALA A 321 -25.75 -33.18 0.14
N VAL A 322 -26.28 -32.05 -0.32
CA VAL A 322 -27.72 -31.87 -0.63
C VAL A 322 -28.13 -32.62 -1.91
N VAL A 323 -27.22 -32.79 -2.87
CA VAL A 323 -27.49 -33.50 -4.15
C VAL A 323 -27.53 -35.03 -3.96
N THR A 324 -27.05 -35.53 -2.82
CA THR A 324 -26.93 -36.99 -2.50
C THR A 324 -28.12 -37.50 -1.67
N VAL A 325 -29.10 -36.65 -1.34
CA VAL A 325 -30.36 -36.98 -0.65
C VAL A 325 -31.53 -36.83 -1.66
#